data_49c5ad68732e826a37cdefe5dfa11513
#
_entry.id   49c5ad68732e826a37cdefe5dfa11513
#
_cell.length_a   1.000
_cell.length_b   1.000
_cell.length_c   1.000
_cell.angle_alpha   90.00
_cell.angle_beta   90.00
_cell.angle_gamma   90.00
#
_symmetry.space_group_name_H-M   'P 1'
#
loop_
_entity.id
_entity.type
_entity.pdbx_description
1 polymer ?
#
loop_
_entity_poly.entity_id
_entity_poly.type
_entity_poly.pdbx_seq_one_letter_code
_entity_poly.pdbx_strand_id
1 'polypeptide(L)'
;MKLGIIGLGAVGTANKKGFEHVGHIVVPHDITLDTTIQDVLDTEITFLCVPTPQADDGSCNTGILESVITELSQLNYTGIIAIRSTVVPGFTQRMINTHRNLTICFVPEFLRERCAAEDFINNHKLLAIGTHDIWVYRKLVQVHGTLPEHTEHLTPNEAEVLKYYNNVYAALRVTFANVMYEVCDKLDCDYTTIKNAYIKTGKATDMYLDVNPNLRGYGGMCLPKDTQAIASLLKQLNLDFELINSVHTDNEKFKKTVFNGMRS
;
A
#
# COMPACT_ATOMS: atom_id res chain seq x y z
N MET A 1 -2.05 11.97 -21.84
CA MET A 1 -3.11 12.48 -20.96
C MET A 1 -2.49 13.44 -19.95
N LYS A 2 -3.27 14.34 -19.35
CA LYS A 2 -2.84 15.21 -18.26
C LYS A 2 -3.29 14.60 -16.93
N LEU A 3 -2.33 14.26 -16.05
CA LEU A 3 -2.57 13.57 -14.79
C LEU A 3 -2.14 14.43 -13.62
N GLY A 4 -2.95 14.46 -12.56
CA GLY A 4 -2.59 15.10 -11.30
C GLY A 4 -1.97 14.08 -10.33
N ILE A 5 -1.03 14.53 -9.51
CA ILE A 5 -0.53 13.78 -8.35
C ILE A 5 -0.50 14.71 -7.15
N ILE A 6 -1.24 14.35 -6.10
CA ILE A 6 -1.23 15.05 -4.83
C ILE A 6 -0.49 14.20 -3.78
N GLY A 7 0.60 14.76 -3.25
CA GLY A 7 1.56 14.09 -2.37
C GLY A 7 2.72 13.46 -3.13
N LEU A 8 3.95 13.95 -2.90
CA LEU A 8 5.19 13.50 -3.57
C LEU A 8 6.13 12.73 -2.63
N GLY A 9 5.57 11.94 -1.74
CA GLY A 9 6.34 10.92 -1.00
C GLY A 9 6.86 9.82 -1.95
N ALA A 10 7.29 8.69 -1.39
CA ALA A 10 7.84 7.57 -2.19
C ALA A 10 6.87 7.11 -3.29
N VAL A 11 5.58 6.91 -2.95
CA VAL A 11 4.55 6.46 -3.90
C VAL A 11 4.25 7.51 -4.96
N GLY A 12 3.99 8.76 -4.56
CA GLY A 12 3.68 9.83 -5.52
C GLY A 12 4.81 10.12 -6.48
N THR A 13 6.06 10.11 -5.99
CA THR A 13 7.25 10.27 -6.83
C THR A 13 7.41 9.11 -7.82
N ALA A 14 7.14 7.87 -7.38
CA ALA A 14 7.19 6.70 -8.26
C ALA A 14 6.11 6.77 -9.35
N ASN A 15 4.87 7.15 -8.99
CA ASN A 15 3.79 7.35 -9.95
C ASN A 15 4.12 8.46 -10.96
N LYS A 16 4.66 9.61 -10.50
CA LYS A 16 5.10 10.70 -11.38
C LYS A 16 6.09 10.20 -12.41
N LYS A 17 7.17 9.56 -11.98
CA LYS A 17 8.22 9.04 -12.88
C LYS A 17 7.65 7.98 -13.84
N GLY A 18 6.80 7.09 -13.35
CA GLY A 18 6.20 6.03 -14.16
C GLY A 18 5.26 6.57 -15.23
N PHE A 19 4.39 7.53 -14.90
CA PHE A 19 3.49 8.13 -15.87
C PHE A 19 4.21 9.03 -16.87
N GLU A 20 5.24 9.76 -16.46
CA GLU A 20 6.11 10.51 -17.39
C GLU A 20 6.84 9.56 -18.34
N HIS A 21 7.30 8.40 -17.86
CA HIS A 21 7.92 7.35 -18.69
C HIS A 21 6.97 6.83 -19.77
N VAL A 22 5.68 6.70 -19.48
CA VAL A 22 4.65 6.27 -20.46
C VAL A 22 4.21 7.42 -21.38
N GLY A 23 4.75 8.63 -21.18
CA GLY A 23 4.50 9.79 -22.05
C GLY A 23 3.30 10.65 -21.63
N HIS A 24 2.86 10.60 -20.37
CA HIS A 24 1.84 11.49 -19.83
C HIS A 24 2.44 12.81 -19.33
N ILE A 25 1.64 13.86 -19.35
CA ILE A 25 1.95 15.13 -18.69
C ILE A 25 1.49 15.02 -17.24
N VAL A 26 2.39 15.17 -16.29
CA VAL A 26 2.08 15.07 -14.85
C VAL A 26 2.14 16.45 -14.21
N VAL A 27 1.04 16.80 -13.52
CA VAL A 27 0.92 18.02 -12.69
C VAL A 27 1.03 17.62 -11.23
N PRO A 28 2.17 17.86 -10.59
CA PRO A 28 2.35 17.51 -9.20
C PRO A 28 1.85 18.63 -8.27
N HIS A 29 1.27 18.23 -7.13
CA HIS A 29 1.04 19.10 -5.98
C HIS A 29 1.54 18.42 -4.71
N ASP A 30 2.28 19.17 -3.89
CA ASP A 30 2.77 18.74 -2.58
C ASP A 30 2.96 19.98 -1.70
N ILE A 31 2.77 19.84 -0.40
CA ILE A 31 2.94 20.95 0.56
C ILE A 31 4.38 21.52 0.58
N THR A 32 5.34 20.81 0.03
CA THR A 32 6.74 21.23 -0.10
C THR A 32 7.01 22.01 -1.39
N LEU A 33 6.03 22.12 -2.28
CA LEU A 33 6.12 22.83 -3.55
C LEU A 33 5.33 24.15 -3.48
N ASP A 34 5.71 25.11 -4.33
CA ASP A 34 4.92 26.32 -4.58
C ASP A 34 3.77 26.03 -5.58
N THR A 35 2.86 25.13 -5.17
CA THR A 35 1.70 24.67 -5.95
C THR A 35 0.48 24.58 -5.04
N THR A 36 -0.71 24.54 -5.67
CA THR A 36 -1.98 24.43 -4.97
C THR A 36 -2.82 23.29 -5.54
N ILE A 37 -3.90 22.89 -4.86
CA ILE A 37 -4.84 21.89 -5.36
C ILE A 37 -5.51 22.37 -6.65
N GLN A 38 -5.65 23.68 -6.86
CA GLN A 38 -6.19 24.27 -8.09
C GLN A 38 -5.41 23.89 -9.35
N ASP A 39 -4.09 23.64 -9.22
CA ASP A 39 -3.24 23.29 -10.36
C ASP A 39 -3.59 21.94 -11.00
N VAL A 40 -4.26 21.05 -10.24
CA VAL A 40 -4.68 19.73 -10.76
C VAL A 40 -6.11 19.69 -11.28
N LEU A 41 -6.87 20.80 -11.22
CA LEU A 41 -8.30 20.80 -11.58
C LEU A 41 -8.61 20.50 -13.05
N ASP A 42 -7.68 20.77 -13.95
CA ASP A 42 -7.81 20.49 -15.38
C ASP A 42 -7.20 19.14 -15.81
N THR A 43 -6.90 18.26 -14.85
CA THR A 43 -6.39 16.92 -15.10
C THR A 43 -7.53 15.91 -15.29
N GLU A 44 -7.29 14.89 -16.14
CA GLU A 44 -8.28 13.84 -16.40
C GLU A 44 -8.39 12.84 -15.24
N ILE A 45 -7.27 12.59 -14.55
CA ILE A 45 -7.17 11.72 -13.38
C ILE A 45 -6.22 12.37 -12.40
N THR A 46 -6.58 12.40 -11.11
CA THR A 46 -5.69 12.83 -10.02
C THR A 46 -5.47 11.66 -9.06
N PHE A 47 -4.20 11.30 -8.87
CA PHE A 47 -3.76 10.28 -7.93
C PHE A 47 -3.46 10.90 -6.58
N LEU A 48 -4.14 10.42 -5.52
CA LEU A 48 -3.92 10.88 -4.14
C LEU A 48 -2.93 9.95 -3.44
N CYS A 49 -1.73 10.49 -3.15
CA CYS A 49 -0.60 9.80 -2.53
C CYS A 49 -0.19 10.44 -1.20
N VAL A 50 -1.15 11.07 -0.50
CA VAL A 50 -0.91 11.76 0.77
C VAL A 50 -0.69 10.80 1.93
N PRO A 51 0.01 11.23 3.00
CA PRO A 51 0.23 10.38 4.16
C PRO A 51 -1.07 9.99 4.88
N THR A 52 -1.13 8.73 5.31
CA THR A 52 -2.18 8.21 6.20
C THR A 52 -1.48 7.55 7.40
N PRO A 53 -1.02 8.34 8.39
CA PRO A 53 -0.27 7.83 9.52
C PRO A 53 -1.13 6.96 10.43
N GLN A 54 -0.49 6.20 11.29
CA GLN A 54 -1.18 5.45 12.32
C GLN A 54 -1.75 6.41 13.38
N ALA A 55 -2.99 6.17 13.80
CA ALA A 55 -3.60 6.83 14.94
C ALA A 55 -3.22 6.11 16.26
N ASP A 56 -3.50 6.75 17.41
CA ASP A 56 -3.15 6.24 18.74
C ASP A 56 -3.82 4.90 19.07
N ASP A 57 -4.99 4.63 18.50
CA ASP A 57 -5.73 3.37 18.65
C ASP A 57 -5.27 2.25 17.68
N GLY A 58 -4.20 2.50 16.93
CA GLY A 58 -3.66 1.60 15.92
C GLY A 58 -4.36 1.68 14.56
N SER A 59 -5.45 2.44 14.43
CA SER A 59 -6.15 2.63 13.16
C SER A 59 -5.37 3.53 12.18
N CYS A 60 -5.88 3.65 10.96
CA CYS A 60 -5.31 4.52 9.94
C CYS A 60 -5.95 5.92 10.04
N ASN A 61 -5.16 6.96 10.27
CA ASN A 61 -5.65 8.34 10.25
C ASN A 61 -5.78 8.84 8.80
N THR A 62 -7.01 9.00 8.35
CA THR A 62 -7.36 9.43 6.98
C THR A 62 -7.67 10.93 6.86
N GLY A 63 -7.49 11.73 7.91
CA GLY A 63 -7.91 13.13 7.97
C GLY A 63 -7.33 14.01 6.87
N ILE A 64 -6.04 13.84 6.53
CA ILE A 64 -5.41 14.57 5.42
C ILE A 64 -6.08 14.20 4.08
N LEU A 65 -6.29 12.92 3.83
CA LEU A 65 -6.90 12.44 2.59
C LEU A 65 -8.36 12.91 2.46
N GLU A 66 -9.13 12.87 3.54
CA GLU A 66 -10.50 13.38 3.58
C GLU A 66 -10.56 14.88 3.29
N SER A 67 -9.63 15.66 3.84
CA SER A 67 -9.53 17.11 3.58
C SER A 67 -9.27 17.39 2.09
N VAL A 68 -8.34 16.66 1.47
CA VAL A 68 -8.03 16.81 0.03
C VAL A 68 -9.24 16.44 -0.84
N ILE A 69 -9.93 15.33 -0.55
CA ILE A 69 -11.14 14.93 -1.28
C ILE A 69 -12.25 15.98 -1.14
N THR A 70 -12.42 16.52 0.07
CA THR A 70 -13.41 17.57 0.35
C THR A 70 -13.11 18.85 -0.42
N GLU A 71 -11.85 19.26 -0.46
CA GLU A 71 -11.43 20.45 -1.23
C GLU A 71 -11.65 20.25 -2.73
N LEU A 72 -11.28 19.11 -3.30
CA LEU A 72 -11.55 18.76 -4.70
C LEU A 72 -13.07 18.78 -5.00
N SER A 73 -13.90 18.33 -4.05
CA SER A 73 -15.37 18.39 -4.18
C SER A 73 -15.90 19.83 -4.20
N GLN A 74 -15.38 20.69 -3.31
CA GLN A 74 -15.74 22.12 -3.25
C GLN A 74 -15.30 22.88 -4.49
N LEU A 75 -14.17 22.51 -5.07
CA LEU A 75 -13.63 23.08 -6.30
C LEU A 75 -14.28 22.49 -7.58
N ASN A 76 -15.28 21.61 -7.43
CA ASN A 76 -15.99 20.94 -8.53
C ASN A 76 -15.06 20.20 -9.50
N TYR A 77 -14.07 19.47 -8.96
CA TYR A 77 -13.21 18.63 -9.80
C TYR A 77 -14.03 17.61 -10.59
N THR A 78 -13.79 17.51 -11.89
CA THR A 78 -14.58 16.67 -12.81
C THR A 78 -13.86 15.41 -13.29
N GLY A 79 -12.56 15.28 -12.99
CA GLY A 79 -11.78 14.12 -13.35
C GLY A 79 -11.99 12.93 -12.39
N ILE A 80 -11.25 11.87 -12.60
CA ILE A 80 -11.25 10.69 -11.72
C ILE A 80 -10.28 10.93 -10.57
N ILE A 81 -10.72 10.68 -9.34
CA ILE A 81 -9.86 10.63 -8.14
C ILE A 81 -9.45 9.18 -7.90
N ALA A 82 -8.17 8.89 -8.06
CA ALA A 82 -7.58 7.58 -7.82
C ALA A 82 -6.80 7.59 -6.49
N ILE A 83 -7.38 7.02 -5.44
CA ILE A 83 -6.75 6.95 -4.12
C ILE A 83 -5.64 5.89 -4.15
N ARG A 84 -4.40 6.29 -3.88
CA ARG A 84 -3.21 5.44 -3.69
C ARG A 84 -2.81 5.31 -2.23
N SER A 85 -3.17 6.30 -1.41
CA SER A 85 -2.93 6.26 0.04
C SER A 85 -3.60 5.04 0.65
N THR A 86 -2.90 4.33 1.54
CA THR A 86 -3.49 3.18 2.24
C THR A 86 -4.61 3.65 3.16
N VAL A 87 -5.77 3.03 3.07
CA VAL A 87 -6.96 3.35 3.84
C VAL A 87 -7.61 2.08 4.39
N VAL A 88 -8.34 2.19 5.49
CA VAL A 88 -9.08 1.04 6.05
C VAL A 88 -10.21 0.62 5.10
N PRO A 89 -10.53 -0.68 5.01
CA PRO A 89 -11.64 -1.19 4.20
C PRO A 89 -12.96 -0.49 4.53
N GLY A 90 -13.65 -0.04 3.47
CA GLY A 90 -14.89 0.76 3.56
C GLY A 90 -14.69 2.27 3.39
N PHE A 91 -13.46 2.76 3.43
CA PHE A 91 -13.15 4.19 3.30
C PHE A 91 -13.60 4.75 1.96
N THR A 92 -13.16 4.16 0.86
CA THR A 92 -13.47 4.66 -0.50
C THR A 92 -14.98 4.66 -0.75
N GLN A 93 -15.68 3.60 -0.32
CA GLN A 93 -17.15 3.56 -0.45
C GLN A 93 -17.82 4.68 0.36
N ARG A 94 -17.31 4.99 1.56
CA ARG A 94 -17.81 6.13 2.37
C ARG A 94 -17.58 7.45 1.64
N MET A 95 -16.41 7.66 1.02
CA MET A 95 -16.12 8.89 0.25
C MET A 95 -17.02 9.03 -0.98
N ILE A 96 -17.26 7.93 -1.73
CA ILE A 96 -18.20 7.91 -2.86
C ILE A 96 -19.61 8.33 -2.40
N ASN A 97 -20.07 7.82 -1.27
CA ASN A 97 -21.40 8.14 -0.75
C ASN A 97 -21.52 9.60 -0.27
N THR A 98 -20.43 10.15 0.29
CA THR A 98 -20.39 11.51 0.83
C THR A 98 -20.23 12.56 -0.27
N HIS A 99 -19.41 12.29 -1.28
CA HIS A 99 -19.06 13.24 -2.35
C HIS A 99 -19.60 12.77 -3.70
N ARG A 100 -20.92 12.78 -3.85
CA ARG A 100 -21.63 12.25 -5.05
C ARG A 100 -21.34 13.01 -6.34
N ASN A 101 -20.75 14.19 -6.26
CA ASN A 101 -20.29 14.98 -7.41
C ASN A 101 -18.90 14.55 -7.91
N LEU A 102 -18.22 13.64 -7.22
CA LEU A 102 -16.89 13.15 -7.56
C LEU A 102 -16.93 11.71 -8.09
N THR A 103 -16.03 11.40 -9.02
CA THR A 103 -15.74 10.04 -9.45
C THR A 103 -14.51 9.55 -8.67
N ILE A 104 -14.70 8.65 -7.71
CA ILE A 104 -13.65 8.19 -6.80
C ILE A 104 -13.45 6.68 -6.97
N CYS A 105 -12.19 6.26 -7.00
CA CYS A 105 -11.80 4.85 -7.00
C CYS A 105 -10.57 4.63 -6.11
N PHE A 106 -10.31 3.38 -5.76
CA PHE A 106 -9.13 2.97 -5.02
C PHE A 106 -8.17 2.18 -5.91
N VAL A 107 -6.90 2.55 -5.91
CA VAL A 107 -5.86 1.89 -6.72
C VAL A 107 -4.67 1.57 -5.81
N PRO A 108 -4.69 0.44 -5.10
CA PRO A 108 -3.60 0.06 -4.21
C PRO A 108 -2.27 -0.02 -4.94
N GLU A 109 -1.20 0.22 -4.19
CA GLU A 109 0.16 0.03 -4.65
C GLU A 109 0.83 -1.13 -3.89
N PHE A 110 1.74 -1.83 -4.56
CA PHE A 110 2.50 -2.96 -4.01
C PHE A 110 4.01 -2.73 -4.17
N LEU A 111 4.41 -1.47 -4.26
CA LEU A 111 5.78 -1.04 -4.51
C LEU A 111 6.63 -1.19 -3.24
N ARG A 112 7.89 -1.58 -3.42
CA ARG A 112 8.88 -1.55 -2.35
C ARG A 112 9.44 -0.14 -2.22
N GLU A 113 9.33 0.48 -1.07
CA GLU A 113 9.72 1.88 -0.82
C GLU A 113 11.11 2.23 -1.38
N ARG A 114 12.10 1.32 -1.22
CA ARG A 114 13.48 1.53 -1.64
C ARG A 114 13.69 1.60 -3.16
N CYS A 115 12.80 1.01 -3.94
CA CYS A 115 12.88 0.93 -5.39
C CYS A 115 11.51 1.18 -6.06
N ALA A 116 10.70 2.06 -5.46
CA ALA A 116 9.31 2.26 -5.86
C ALA A 116 9.15 2.66 -7.34
N ALA A 117 10.02 3.53 -7.86
CA ALA A 117 9.99 3.92 -9.27
C ALA A 117 10.37 2.77 -10.22
N GLU A 118 11.36 1.97 -9.84
CA GLU A 118 11.76 0.77 -10.58
C GLU A 118 10.65 -0.28 -10.57
N ASP A 119 10.05 -0.50 -9.40
CA ASP A 119 8.91 -1.43 -9.29
C ASP A 119 7.71 -0.97 -10.11
N PHE A 120 7.44 0.35 -10.17
CA PHE A 120 6.34 0.89 -10.98
C PHE A 120 6.57 0.69 -12.48
N ILE A 121 7.82 0.90 -12.96
CA ILE A 121 8.14 0.89 -14.39
C ILE A 121 8.45 -0.53 -14.88
N ASN A 122 9.25 -1.29 -14.14
CA ASN A 122 9.84 -2.54 -14.63
C ASN A 122 9.34 -3.80 -13.90
N ASN A 123 8.68 -3.64 -12.74
CA ASN A 123 8.24 -4.76 -11.91
C ASN A 123 6.77 -4.65 -11.49
N HIS A 124 5.94 -4.01 -12.30
CA HIS A 124 4.52 -3.78 -12.01
C HIS A 124 3.71 -5.06 -12.25
N LYS A 125 3.69 -5.96 -11.27
CA LYS A 125 3.04 -7.27 -11.41
C LYS A 125 1.53 -7.18 -11.50
N LEU A 126 0.90 -6.28 -10.73
CA LEU A 126 -0.55 -6.19 -10.63
C LEU A 126 -1.01 -4.73 -10.52
N LEU A 127 -1.92 -4.34 -11.39
CA LEU A 127 -2.75 -3.15 -11.26
C LEU A 127 -4.15 -3.58 -10.81
N ALA A 128 -4.45 -3.45 -9.53
CA ALA A 128 -5.79 -3.63 -9.01
C ALA A 128 -6.52 -2.29 -8.99
N ILE A 129 -7.77 -2.25 -9.43
CA ILE A 129 -8.59 -1.04 -9.50
C ILE A 129 -9.94 -1.31 -8.84
N GLY A 130 -10.16 -0.69 -7.68
CA GLY A 130 -11.39 -0.76 -6.92
C GLY A 130 -12.39 0.31 -7.34
N THR A 131 -13.35 -0.05 -8.17
CA THR A 131 -14.39 0.83 -8.66
C THR A 131 -15.65 0.05 -9.01
N HIS A 132 -16.82 0.71 -8.96
CA HIS A 132 -18.08 0.15 -9.48
C HIS A 132 -18.29 0.47 -10.97
N ASP A 133 -17.48 1.36 -11.55
CA ASP A 133 -17.63 1.84 -12.91
C ASP A 133 -16.57 1.22 -13.84
N ILE A 134 -17.03 0.39 -14.78
CA ILE A 134 -16.17 -0.26 -15.78
C ILE A 134 -15.44 0.76 -16.68
N TRP A 135 -16.01 1.95 -16.90
CA TRP A 135 -15.35 3.00 -17.67
C TRP A 135 -14.13 3.55 -16.89
N VAL A 136 -14.28 3.79 -15.59
CA VAL A 136 -13.17 4.19 -14.70
C VAL A 136 -12.06 3.15 -14.72
N TYR A 137 -12.41 1.86 -14.60
CA TYR A 137 -11.44 0.77 -14.70
C TYR A 137 -10.67 0.81 -16.02
N ARG A 138 -11.38 0.86 -17.16
CA ARG A 138 -10.75 0.89 -18.50
C ARG A 138 -9.86 2.11 -18.69
N LYS A 139 -10.27 3.28 -18.17
CA LYS A 139 -9.51 4.52 -18.26
C LYS A 139 -8.19 4.39 -17.47
N LEU A 140 -8.22 3.81 -16.27
CA LEU A 140 -7.02 3.59 -15.47
C LEU A 140 -6.08 2.54 -16.10
N VAL A 141 -6.60 1.45 -16.65
CA VAL A 141 -5.80 0.50 -17.43
C VAL A 141 -5.11 1.20 -18.61
N GLN A 142 -5.83 2.02 -19.38
CA GLN A 142 -5.27 2.79 -20.48
C GLN A 142 -4.13 3.72 -20.03
N VAL A 143 -4.27 4.36 -18.87
CA VAL A 143 -3.24 5.28 -18.31
C VAL A 143 -1.97 4.55 -17.90
N HIS A 144 -2.08 3.35 -17.35
CA HIS A 144 -0.91 2.55 -17.00
C HIS A 144 -0.26 1.89 -18.23
N GLY A 145 -0.97 1.82 -19.37
CA GLY A 145 -0.45 1.26 -20.62
C GLY A 145 -0.05 -0.20 -20.47
N THR A 146 1.18 -0.51 -20.88
CA THR A 146 1.73 -1.89 -20.83
C THR A 146 2.60 -2.14 -19.59
N LEU A 147 2.64 -1.23 -18.63
CA LEU A 147 3.46 -1.41 -17.42
C LEU A 147 3.00 -2.58 -16.55
N PRO A 148 1.69 -2.75 -16.22
CA PRO A 148 1.26 -3.87 -15.40
C PRO A 148 1.22 -5.19 -16.19
N GLU A 149 1.74 -6.27 -15.58
CA GLU A 149 1.63 -7.62 -16.15
C GLU A 149 0.19 -8.15 -16.08
N HIS A 150 -0.53 -7.81 -15.00
CA HIS A 150 -1.91 -8.20 -14.76
C HIS A 150 -2.75 -7.01 -14.34
N THR A 151 -4.03 -7.02 -14.69
CA THR A 151 -4.99 -6.00 -14.25
C THR A 151 -6.23 -6.66 -13.69
N GLU A 152 -6.73 -6.16 -12.54
CA GLU A 152 -7.91 -6.69 -11.86
C GLU A 152 -8.94 -5.59 -11.60
N HIS A 153 -10.19 -5.87 -11.98
CA HIS A 153 -11.33 -5.01 -11.66
C HIS A 153 -12.01 -5.53 -10.41
N LEU A 154 -11.95 -4.74 -9.35
CA LEU A 154 -12.47 -5.06 -8.03
C LEU A 154 -13.48 -4.02 -7.58
N THR A 155 -14.30 -4.34 -6.59
CA THR A 155 -15.02 -3.31 -5.83
C THR A 155 -14.03 -2.52 -4.98
N PRO A 156 -14.37 -1.29 -4.53
CA PRO A 156 -13.50 -0.51 -3.65
C PRO A 156 -13.06 -1.28 -2.40
N ASN A 157 -14.00 -1.96 -1.74
CA ASN A 157 -13.70 -2.74 -0.53
C ASN A 157 -12.75 -3.91 -0.79
N GLU A 158 -12.93 -4.64 -1.90
CA GLU A 158 -12.05 -5.75 -2.27
C GLU A 158 -10.63 -5.27 -2.53
N ALA A 159 -10.47 -4.13 -3.22
CA ALA A 159 -9.16 -3.55 -3.49
C ALA A 159 -8.47 -3.04 -2.21
N GLU A 160 -9.22 -2.45 -1.28
CA GLU A 160 -8.72 -2.04 0.04
C GLU A 160 -8.30 -3.25 0.87
N VAL A 161 -9.10 -4.30 0.92
CA VAL A 161 -8.75 -5.56 1.62
C VAL A 161 -7.52 -6.21 0.97
N LEU A 162 -7.41 -6.21 -0.35
CA LEU A 162 -6.25 -6.77 -1.06
C LEU A 162 -4.94 -6.09 -0.65
N LYS A 163 -4.92 -4.77 -0.43
CA LYS A 163 -3.74 -4.05 0.07
C LYS A 163 -3.29 -4.60 1.42
N TYR A 164 -4.21 -4.75 2.35
CA TYR A 164 -3.90 -5.31 3.67
C TYR A 164 -3.53 -6.79 3.62
N TYR A 165 -4.22 -7.57 2.77
CA TYR A 165 -3.89 -8.99 2.57
C TYR A 165 -2.41 -9.14 2.20
N ASN A 166 -1.93 -8.34 1.23
CA ASN A 166 -0.53 -8.36 0.81
C ASN A 166 0.43 -8.04 1.98
N ASN A 167 0.19 -6.94 2.69
CA ASN A 167 1.12 -6.45 3.71
C ASN A 167 1.09 -7.30 4.98
N VAL A 168 -0.08 -7.72 5.43
CA VAL A 168 -0.23 -8.57 6.62
C VAL A 168 0.32 -9.97 6.36
N TYR A 169 0.11 -10.51 5.15
CA TYR A 169 0.70 -11.81 4.77
C TYR A 169 2.22 -11.73 4.70
N ALA A 170 2.78 -10.62 4.20
CA ALA A 170 4.24 -10.40 4.25
C ALA A 170 4.75 -10.36 5.70
N ALA A 171 4.09 -9.63 6.60
CA ALA A 171 4.42 -9.56 8.02
C ALA A 171 4.37 -10.94 8.68
N LEU A 172 3.33 -11.73 8.41
CA LEU A 172 3.19 -13.11 8.89
C LEU A 172 4.36 -13.99 8.44
N ARG A 173 4.74 -13.92 7.16
CA ARG A 173 5.86 -14.71 6.62
C ARG A 173 7.18 -14.34 7.27
N VAL A 174 7.47 -13.05 7.45
CA VAL A 174 8.68 -12.59 8.14
C VAL A 174 8.70 -13.08 9.59
N THR A 175 7.58 -12.93 10.32
CA THR A 175 7.50 -13.39 11.72
C THR A 175 7.68 -14.89 11.80
N PHE A 176 6.96 -15.67 10.97
CA PHE A 176 7.11 -17.13 10.91
C PHE A 176 8.55 -17.56 10.64
N ALA A 177 9.21 -16.96 9.65
CA ALA A 177 10.59 -17.26 9.31
C ALA A 177 11.54 -17.00 10.50
N ASN A 178 11.34 -15.88 11.20
CA ASN A 178 12.15 -15.53 12.36
C ASN A 178 11.91 -16.45 13.56
N VAL A 179 10.67 -16.85 13.82
CA VAL A 179 10.35 -17.86 14.87
C VAL A 179 11.00 -19.20 14.53
N MET A 180 10.88 -19.66 13.28
CA MET A 180 11.52 -20.93 12.86
C MET A 180 13.06 -20.85 12.90
N TYR A 181 13.64 -19.69 12.65
CA TYR A 181 15.07 -19.47 12.84
C TYR A 181 15.48 -19.68 14.31
N GLU A 182 14.72 -19.13 15.30
CA GLU A 182 15.00 -19.36 16.72
C GLU A 182 14.90 -20.85 17.09
N VAL A 183 13.92 -21.57 16.52
CA VAL A 183 13.81 -23.03 16.72
C VAL A 183 15.04 -23.76 16.19
N CYS A 184 15.50 -23.41 15.00
CA CYS A 184 16.69 -24.00 14.38
C CYS A 184 17.96 -23.72 15.21
N ASP A 185 18.13 -22.49 15.67
CA ASP A 185 19.25 -22.09 16.54
C ASP A 185 19.31 -22.92 17.84
N LYS A 186 18.15 -23.14 18.48
CA LYS A 186 18.05 -23.97 19.69
C LYS A 186 18.30 -25.46 19.48
N LEU A 187 18.07 -25.95 18.26
CA LEU A 187 18.25 -27.35 17.89
C LEU A 187 19.56 -27.61 17.14
N ASP A 188 20.45 -26.62 17.05
CA ASP A 188 21.71 -26.67 16.29
C ASP A 188 21.50 -27.10 14.83
N CYS A 189 20.46 -26.51 14.19
CA CYS A 189 20.11 -26.75 12.81
C CYS A 189 20.35 -25.49 11.95
N ASP A 190 20.69 -25.70 10.68
CA ASP A 190 20.78 -24.58 9.74
C ASP A 190 19.42 -24.24 9.12
N TYR A 191 18.86 -23.08 9.52
CA TYR A 191 17.60 -22.56 9.00
C TYR A 191 17.60 -22.43 7.48
N THR A 192 18.71 -21.95 6.89
CA THR A 192 18.81 -21.73 5.44
C THR A 192 18.67 -23.04 4.67
N THR A 193 19.29 -24.09 5.15
CA THR A 193 19.14 -25.44 4.57
C THR A 193 17.70 -25.93 4.61
N ILE A 194 17.02 -25.75 5.75
CA ILE A 194 15.61 -26.15 5.92
C ILE A 194 14.69 -25.34 5.00
N LYS A 195 14.85 -23.99 5.01
CA LYS A 195 14.11 -23.10 4.13
C LYS A 195 14.25 -23.48 2.66
N ASN A 196 15.49 -23.68 2.18
CA ASN A 196 15.77 -24.01 0.80
C ASN A 196 15.19 -25.41 0.41
N ALA A 197 15.21 -26.36 1.33
CA ALA A 197 14.55 -27.66 1.11
C ALA A 197 13.02 -27.50 1.00
N TYR A 198 12.42 -26.68 1.86
CA TYR A 198 10.98 -26.41 1.82
C TYR A 198 10.55 -25.72 0.50
N ILE A 199 11.31 -24.71 0.03
CA ILE A 199 11.04 -24.04 -1.24
C ILE A 199 11.02 -25.00 -2.43
N LYS A 200 11.91 -26.01 -2.44
CA LYS A 200 11.94 -27.05 -3.48
C LYS A 200 10.66 -27.90 -3.55
N THR A 201 9.82 -27.87 -2.52
CA THR A 201 8.50 -28.54 -2.59
C THR A 201 7.50 -27.85 -3.50
N GLY A 202 7.79 -26.62 -3.97
CA GLY A 202 6.88 -25.79 -4.77
C GLY A 202 5.70 -25.20 -3.99
N LYS A 203 5.63 -25.39 -2.66
CA LYS A 203 4.52 -24.91 -1.82
C LYS A 203 4.66 -23.46 -1.37
N ALA A 204 5.85 -22.87 -1.50
CA ALA A 204 6.11 -21.49 -1.18
C ALA A 204 7.18 -20.88 -2.09
N THR A 205 7.16 -19.56 -2.22
CA THR A 205 8.23 -18.78 -2.83
C THR A 205 9.19 -18.30 -1.74
N ASP A 206 10.40 -17.92 -2.10
CA ASP A 206 11.44 -17.43 -1.18
C ASP A 206 11.14 -16.05 -0.59
N MET A 207 10.20 -15.31 -1.19
CA MET A 207 9.84 -13.96 -0.78
C MET A 207 9.46 -13.89 0.71
N TYR A 208 10.14 -13.02 1.47
CA TYR A 208 9.93 -12.79 2.91
C TYR A 208 10.27 -13.98 3.84
N LEU A 209 10.99 -15.00 3.35
CA LEU A 209 11.43 -16.12 4.19
C LEU A 209 12.92 -16.08 4.56
N ASP A 210 13.69 -15.13 4.00
CA ASP A 210 15.06 -14.93 4.42
C ASP A 210 15.14 -14.30 5.81
N VAL A 211 16.06 -14.82 6.62
CA VAL A 211 16.37 -14.30 7.96
C VAL A 211 17.82 -13.84 8.00
N ASN A 212 18.03 -12.59 8.37
CA ASN A 212 19.34 -12.05 8.67
C ASN A 212 19.54 -12.08 10.20
N PRO A 213 20.57 -12.76 10.72
CA PRO A 213 20.81 -12.84 12.18
C PRO A 213 20.98 -11.48 12.87
N ASN A 214 21.41 -10.45 12.10
CA ASN A 214 21.64 -9.10 12.61
C ASN A 214 20.47 -8.14 12.39
N LEU A 215 19.48 -8.52 11.56
CA LEU A 215 18.33 -7.69 11.18
C LEU A 215 17.06 -8.56 11.24
N ARG A 216 16.49 -8.69 12.44
CA ARG A 216 15.41 -9.62 12.74
C ARG A 216 14.03 -8.94 12.64
N GLY A 217 13.04 -9.73 12.26
CA GLY A 217 11.67 -9.28 12.17
C GLY A 217 11.40 -8.34 11.00
N TYR A 218 10.23 -7.71 11.03
CA TYR A 218 9.84 -6.69 10.07
C TYR A 218 9.76 -5.32 10.74
N GLY A 219 9.95 -4.28 9.93
CA GLY A 219 9.86 -2.88 10.33
C GLY A 219 9.42 -2.01 9.15
N GLY A 220 9.87 -0.75 9.14
CA GLY A 220 9.52 0.24 8.12
C GLY A 220 8.15 0.86 8.36
N MET A 221 7.68 1.65 7.38
CA MET A 221 6.45 2.46 7.51
C MET A 221 5.18 1.64 7.32
N CYS A 222 5.22 0.56 6.54
CA CYS A 222 4.02 -0.09 6.03
C CYS A 222 3.61 -1.31 6.87
N LEU A 223 4.51 -2.30 7.05
CA LEU A 223 4.10 -3.58 7.65
C LEU A 223 3.61 -3.44 9.09
N PRO A 224 4.30 -2.71 10.00
CA PRO A 224 3.80 -2.52 11.36
C PRO A 224 2.46 -1.80 11.41
N LYS A 225 2.34 -0.69 10.67
CA LYS A 225 1.13 0.12 10.61
C LYS A 225 -0.06 -0.70 10.08
N ASP A 226 0.11 -1.39 8.97
CA ASP A 226 -0.98 -2.11 8.32
C ASP A 226 -1.40 -3.36 9.10
N THR A 227 -0.46 -4.04 9.76
CA THR A 227 -0.78 -5.16 10.68
C THR A 227 -1.63 -4.68 11.85
N GLN A 228 -1.29 -3.54 12.45
CA GLN A 228 -2.06 -2.96 13.56
C GLN A 228 -3.41 -2.41 13.09
N ALA A 229 -3.48 -1.82 11.90
CA ALA A 229 -4.75 -1.34 11.33
C ALA A 229 -5.77 -2.49 11.14
N ILE A 230 -5.32 -3.65 10.66
CA ILE A 230 -6.20 -4.84 10.57
C ILE A 230 -6.55 -5.38 11.96
N ALA A 231 -5.63 -5.38 12.93
CA ALA A 231 -5.96 -5.77 14.30
C ALA A 231 -7.01 -4.85 14.92
N SER A 232 -6.95 -3.54 14.68
CA SER A 232 -7.99 -2.58 15.08
C SER A 232 -9.31 -2.83 14.35
N LEU A 233 -9.26 -3.08 13.05
CA LEU A 233 -10.47 -3.39 12.24
C LEU A 233 -11.17 -4.66 12.72
N LEU A 234 -10.44 -5.72 13.09
CA LEU A 234 -11.04 -6.94 13.65
C LEU A 234 -11.88 -6.62 14.89
N LYS A 235 -11.36 -5.76 15.80
CA LYS A 235 -12.11 -5.33 17.00
C LYS A 235 -13.37 -4.54 16.63
N GLN A 236 -13.27 -3.60 15.67
CA GLN A 236 -14.40 -2.80 15.20
C GLN A 236 -15.50 -3.67 14.56
N LEU A 237 -15.10 -4.76 13.89
CA LEU A 237 -16.03 -5.74 13.28
C LEU A 237 -16.52 -6.82 14.26
N ASN A 238 -16.13 -6.77 15.54
CA ASN A 238 -16.41 -7.78 16.56
C ASN A 238 -15.95 -9.19 16.15
N LEU A 239 -14.79 -9.27 15.48
CA LEU A 239 -14.13 -10.53 15.11
C LEU A 239 -13.04 -10.86 16.13
N ASP A 240 -13.22 -11.93 16.87
CA ASP A 240 -12.33 -12.38 17.95
C ASP A 240 -11.28 -13.37 17.43
N PHE A 241 -10.26 -12.83 16.72
CA PHE A 241 -9.13 -13.59 16.19
C PHE A 241 -7.80 -13.01 16.69
N GLU A 242 -6.96 -13.88 17.28
CA GLU A 242 -5.68 -13.49 17.85
C GLU A 242 -4.51 -13.48 16.85
N LEU A 243 -4.66 -14.12 15.68
CA LEU A 243 -3.55 -14.33 14.73
C LEU A 243 -2.79 -13.03 14.41
N ILE A 244 -3.51 -11.97 14.06
CA ILE A 244 -2.88 -10.71 13.62
C ILE A 244 -2.18 -10.01 14.79
N ASN A 245 -2.81 -9.99 15.97
CA ASN A 245 -2.20 -9.47 17.19
C ASN A 245 -0.93 -10.25 17.54
N SER A 246 -0.95 -11.59 17.44
CA SER A 246 0.19 -12.45 17.72
C SER A 246 1.35 -12.20 16.79
N VAL A 247 1.10 -11.99 15.49
CA VAL A 247 2.14 -11.64 14.50
C VAL A 247 2.86 -10.35 14.92
N HIS A 248 2.13 -9.33 15.33
CA HIS A 248 2.72 -8.07 15.79
C HIS A 248 3.48 -8.28 17.11
N THR A 249 2.86 -8.92 18.10
CA THR A 249 3.46 -9.16 19.42
C THR A 249 4.74 -10.00 19.33
N ASP A 250 4.77 -11.02 18.47
CA ASP A 250 5.97 -11.84 18.27
C ASP A 250 7.05 -11.06 17.53
N ASN A 251 6.70 -10.21 16.57
CA ASN A 251 7.67 -9.35 15.92
C ASN A 251 8.39 -8.42 16.90
N GLU A 252 7.68 -7.87 17.90
CA GLU A 252 8.27 -6.99 18.92
C GLU A 252 9.24 -7.70 19.86
N LYS A 253 9.21 -9.05 19.92
CA LYS A 253 10.18 -9.84 20.68
C LYS A 253 11.56 -9.89 20.02
N PHE A 254 11.67 -9.62 18.72
CA PHE A 254 12.94 -9.57 18.02
C PHE A 254 13.63 -8.22 18.30
N LYS A 255 14.79 -8.26 18.98
CA LYS A 255 15.51 -7.06 19.45
C LYS A 255 16.10 -6.19 18.35
N LYS A 256 16.16 -6.67 17.11
CA LYS A 256 16.76 -5.97 15.97
C LYS A 256 15.85 -6.09 14.76
N THR A 257 14.96 -5.13 14.58
CA THR A 257 14.21 -5.00 13.33
C THR A 257 14.99 -4.16 12.33
N VAL A 258 14.79 -4.44 11.04
CA VAL A 258 15.57 -3.88 9.92
C VAL A 258 15.58 -2.33 9.89
N PHE A 259 14.71 -1.66 10.63
CA PHE A 259 14.54 -0.21 10.52
C PHE A 259 14.55 0.55 11.85
N ASN A 260 14.75 -0.12 12.98
CA ASN A 260 15.03 0.57 14.24
C ASN A 260 16.44 1.17 14.16
N GLY A 261 16.57 2.39 13.65
CA GLY A 261 17.83 3.12 13.55
C GLY A 261 18.22 3.63 12.17
N MET A 262 17.46 3.34 11.10
CA MET A 262 17.70 3.93 9.77
C MET A 262 16.97 5.24 9.52
N ARG A 263 16.37 5.81 10.55
CA ARG A 263 15.78 7.17 10.53
C ARG A 263 16.43 8.00 11.61
N SER A 264 17.61 8.44 11.34
CA SER A 264 18.18 9.68 11.89
C SER A 264 18.32 10.67 10.75
#